data_ffe7ed37dfe697bf54460d07018b1841
#
_entry.id   ffe7ed37dfe697bf54460d07018b1841
#
_cell.length_a   1.000
_cell.length_b   1.000
_cell.length_c   1.000
_cell.angle_alpha   90.00
_cell.angle_beta   90.00
_cell.angle_gamma   90.00
#
_symmetry.space_group_name_H-M   'P 1'
#
loop_
_entity.id
_entity.type
_entity.pdbx_description
1 polymer ?
#
loop_
_entity_poly.entity_id
_entity_poly.type
_entity_poly.pdbx_seq_one_letter_code
_entity_poly.pdbx_strand_id
1 'polypeptide(L)'
;VCNHVHMLDCTLVEQALFKERTYFITLASNFKIPLVRHLIRILGGVPLSADVQTTAELFSEMGKALKKGACVQIYPEGVLLPYCRELRPFRRGAFYLAEENQVPVLPMVITFHTPTGIRRIYKRKPCLRLHILPPLWPDSTLPKRQQIKDLQDRCFSSMYKKITETR
;
A
#
# COMPACT_ATOMS: atom_id res chain seq x y z
N VAL A 1 -3.43 -2.00 -1.30
CA VAL A 1 -2.25 -2.30 -0.46
C VAL A 1 -1.07 -2.70 -1.33
N CYS A 2 0.17 -2.41 -0.89
CA CYS A 2 1.39 -2.74 -1.62
C CYS A 2 2.50 -3.12 -0.63
N ASN A 3 3.47 -3.95 -1.04
CA ASN A 3 4.69 -4.14 -0.28
C ASN A 3 5.55 -2.87 -0.31
N HIS A 4 6.35 -2.64 0.76
CA HIS A 4 7.09 -1.38 0.93
C HIS A 4 8.59 -1.59 0.78
N VAL A 5 9.09 -1.38 -0.44
CA VAL A 5 10.44 -1.78 -0.86
C VAL A 5 11.27 -0.66 -1.49
N HIS A 6 10.67 0.50 -1.74
CA HIS A 6 11.37 1.64 -2.33
C HIS A 6 10.75 2.97 -1.89
N MET A 7 11.54 4.04 -1.80
CA MET A 7 11.08 5.37 -1.38
C MET A 7 9.99 5.95 -2.30
N LEU A 8 9.96 5.55 -3.55
CA LEU A 8 9.02 6.02 -4.57
C LEU A 8 7.88 5.03 -4.85
N ASP A 9 7.60 4.10 -3.92
CA ASP A 9 6.51 3.15 -4.09
C ASP A 9 5.15 3.83 -4.29
N CYS A 10 4.91 4.92 -3.55
CA CYS A 10 3.69 5.71 -3.67
C CYS A 10 3.53 6.30 -5.08
N THR A 11 4.60 6.79 -5.70
CA THR A 11 4.51 7.35 -7.06
C THR A 11 4.23 6.29 -8.12
N LEU A 12 4.75 5.06 -7.95
CA LEU A 12 4.44 3.94 -8.84
C LEU A 12 2.96 3.54 -8.75
N VAL A 13 2.43 3.50 -7.54
CA VAL A 13 1.01 3.19 -7.31
C VAL A 13 0.12 4.30 -7.85
N GLU A 14 0.47 5.56 -7.62
CA GLU A 14 -0.28 6.70 -8.15
C GLU A 14 -0.30 6.74 -9.68
N GLN A 15 0.82 6.42 -10.33
CA GLN A 15 0.84 6.30 -11.79
C GLN A 15 -0.10 5.21 -12.31
N ALA A 16 -0.24 4.11 -11.56
CA ALA A 16 -1.15 3.03 -11.94
C ALA A 16 -2.63 3.39 -11.70
N LEU A 17 -2.90 4.25 -10.72
CA LEU A 17 -4.23 4.70 -10.32
C LEU A 17 -4.50 6.17 -10.73
N PHE A 18 -3.85 6.68 -11.76
CA PHE A 18 -3.83 8.11 -12.12
C PHE A 18 -5.21 8.74 -12.37
N LYS A 19 -6.24 7.93 -12.64
CA LYS A 19 -7.63 8.37 -12.81
C LYS A 19 -8.38 8.52 -11.50
N GLU A 20 -7.84 7.96 -10.42
CA GLU A 20 -8.51 7.88 -9.12
C GLU A 20 -7.85 8.83 -8.13
N ARG A 21 -8.65 9.48 -7.31
CA ARG A 21 -8.10 10.27 -6.21
C ARG A 21 -7.52 9.32 -5.17
N THR A 22 -6.20 9.35 -4.99
CA THR A 22 -5.50 8.46 -4.07
C THR A 22 -4.97 9.23 -2.86
N TYR A 23 -5.16 8.69 -1.67
CA TYR A 23 -4.52 9.13 -0.43
C TYR A 23 -3.57 8.05 0.04
N PHE A 24 -2.34 8.40 0.46
CA PHE A 24 -1.43 7.43 1.05
C PHE A 24 -1.08 7.80 2.49
N ILE A 25 -1.14 6.80 3.37
CA ILE A 25 -0.86 6.98 4.79
C ILE A 25 0.65 6.85 5.00
N THR A 26 1.25 7.87 5.59
CA THR A 26 2.69 7.92 5.88
C THR A 26 2.95 8.46 7.29
N LEU A 27 4.13 8.17 7.83
CA LEU A 27 4.50 8.63 9.17
C LEU A 27 4.53 10.16 9.26
N ALA A 28 4.01 10.71 10.35
CA ALA A 28 4.02 12.16 10.60
C ALA A 28 5.44 12.77 10.59
N SER A 29 6.47 11.98 10.94
CA SER A 29 7.87 12.39 10.88
C SER A 29 8.33 12.78 9.45
N ASN A 30 7.75 12.17 8.42
CA ASN A 30 8.11 12.47 7.02
C ASN A 30 7.72 13.90 6.62
N PHE A 31 6.71 14.49 7.28
CA PHE A 31 6.31 15.87 7.05
C PHE A 31 7.29 16.89 7.65
N LYS A 32 8.23 16.46 8.49
CA LYS A 32 9.28 17.32 9.05
C LYS A 32 10.47 17.49 8.09
N ILE A 33 10.57 16.68 7.05
CA ILE A 33 11.67 16.72 6.08
C ILE A 33 11.40 17.84 5.06
N PRO A 34 12.28 18.85 4.95
CA PRO A 34 12.16 19.89 3.93
C PRO A 34 12.07 19.29 2.51
N LEU A 35 11.37 19.95 1.60
CA LEU A 35 11.07 19.48 0.23
C LEU A 35 10.19 18.23 0.18
N VAL A 36 10.51 17.16 0.93
CA VAL A 36 9.73 15.91 0.97
C VAL A 36 8.30 16.16 1.44
N ARG A 37 8.09 17.05 2.43
CA ARG A 37 6.76 17.43 2.92
C ARG A 37 5.85 18.00 1.83
N HIS A 38 6.40 18.78 0.90
CA HIS A 38 5.63 19.36 -0.20
C HIS A 38 5.23 18.29 -1.21
N LEU A 39 6.17 17.41 -1.55
CA LEU A 39 5.90 16.27 -2.43
C LEU A 39 4.83 15.34 -1.83
N ILE A 40 4.96 15.00 -0.54
CA ILE A 40 3.99 14.17 0.19
C ILE A 40 2.59 14.79 0.12
N ARG A 41 2.46 16.10 0.34
CA ARG A 41 1.16 16.79 0.28
C ARG A 41 0.56 16.81 -1.12
N ILE A 42 1.37 17.09 -2.14
CA ILE A 42 0.94 17.10 -3.54
C ILE A 42 0.44 15.70 -3.96
N LEU A 43 1.12 14.64 -3.51
CA LEU A 43 0.76 13.26 -3.79
C LEU A 43 -0.39 12.72 -2.89
N GLY A 44 -1.07 13.55 -2.11
CA GLY A 44 -2.17 13.10 -1.25
C GLY A 44 -1.75 12.36 0.02
N GLY A 45 -0.52 12.60 0.50
CA GLY A 45 -0.02 12.00 1.73
C GLY A 45 -0.74 12.50 2.98
N VAL A 46 -1.16 11.58 3.84
CA VAL A 46 -1.86 11.86 5.09
C VAL A 46 -1.02 11.35 6.26
N PRO A 47 -0.77 12.18 7.30
CA PRO A 47 0.09 11.81 8.40
C PRO A 47 -0.57 10.79 9.31
N LEU A 48 0.15 9.69 9.61
CA LEU A 48 -0.18 8.74 10.67
C LEU A 48 0.50 9.21 11.97
N SER A 49 -0.29 9.49 12.99
CA SER A 49 0.20 9.75 14.34
C SER A 49 0.42 8.46 15.13
N ALA A 50 1.25 8.53 16.16
CA ALA A 50 1.39 7.44 17.14
C ALA A 50 0.24 7.43 18.17
N ASP A 51 -0.51 8.53 18.26
CA ASP A 51 -1.64 8.66 19.17
C ASP A 51 -2.86 7.89 18.65
N VAL A 52 -3.51 7.15 19.55
CA VAL A 52 -4.64 6.26 19.22
C VAL A 52 -5.86 7.05 18.76
N GLN A 53 -6.18 8.17 19.40
CA GLN A 53 -7.35 8.98 19.06
C GLN A 53 -7.18 9.61 17.67
N THR A 54 -6.03 10.21 17.41
CA THR A 54 -5.70 10.78 16.10
C THR A 54 -5.71 9.71 14.99
N THR A 55 -5.29 8.48 15.32
CA THR A 55 -5.35 7.35 14.38
C THR A 55 -6.80 6.96 14.08
N ALA A 56 -7.67 6.92 15.08
CA ALA A 56 -9.09 6.61 14.88
C ALA A 56 -9.79 7.68 14.00
N GLU A 57 -9.49 8.95 14.25
CA GLU A 57 -9.98 10.07 13.43
C GLU A 57 -9.50 9.95 11.97
N LEU A 58 -8.22 9.64 11.76
CA LEU A 58 -7.66 9.39 10.44
C LEU A 58 -8.40 8.27 9.71
N PHE A 59 -8.66 7.14 10.38
CA PHE A 59 -9.38 6.02 9.78
C PHE A 59 -10.83 6.39 9.45
N SER A 60 -11.49 7.19 10.28
CA SER A 60 -12.82 7.72 9.99
C SER A 60 -12.83 8.59 8.74
N GLU A 61 -11.86 9.53 8.62
CA GLU A 61 -11.74 10.39 7.44
C GLU A 61 -11.40 9.59 6.17
N MET A 62 -10.52 8.57 6.27
CA MET A 62 -10.23 7.68 5.16
C MET A 62 -11.46 6.87 4.74
N GLY A 63 -12.28 6.44 5.70
CA GLY A 63 -13.55 5.80 5.41
C GLY A 63 -14.51 6.71 4.64
N LYS A 64 -14.60 7.99 5.00
CA LYS A 64 -15.39 8.97 4.25
C LYS A 64 -14.86 9.18 2.83
N ALA A 65 -13.53 9.18 2.67
CA ALA A 65 -12.89 9.31 1.35
C ALA A 65 -13.19 8.08 0.46
N LEU A 66 -13.11 6.86 1.02
CA LEU A 66 -13.46 5.62 0.32
C LEU A 66 -14.93 5.62 -0.16
N LYS A 67 -15.86 6.06 0.68
CA LYS A 67 -17.29 6.20 0.32
C LYS A 67 -17.54 7.21 -0.80
N LYS A 68 -16.62 8.15 -1.01
CA LYS A 68 -16.67 9.12 -2.13
C LYS A 68 -15.93 8.62 -3.38
N GLY A 69 -15.51 7.35 -3.40
CA GLY A 69 -14.82 6.75 -4.54
C GLY A 69 -13.32 6.99 -4.58
N ALA A 70 -12.71 7.56 -3.53
CA ALA A 70 -11.27 7.69 -3.48
C ALA A 70 -10.58 6.37 -3.14
N CYS A 71 -9.30 6.24 -3.50
CA CYS A 71 -8.43 5.13 -3.10
C CYS A 71 -7.60 5.51 -1.87
N VAL A 72 -7.37 4.56 -0.98
CA VAL A 72 -6.48 4.73 0.17
C VAL A 72 -5.35 3.71 0.08
N GLN A 73 -4.13 4.22 -0.13
CA GLN A 73 -2.92 3.41 -0.21
C GLN A 73 -2.35 3.17 1.18
N ILE A 74 -2.21 1.91 1.56
CA ILE A 74 -1.59 1.50 2.83
C ILE A 74 -0.52 0.44 2.54
N TYR A 75 0.62 0.58 3.19
CA TYR A 75 1.68 -0.43 3.21
C TYR A 75 1.49 -1.31 4.45
N PRO A 76 0.91 -2.51 4.31
CA PRO A 76 0.52 -3.30 5.48
C PRO A 76 1.71 -3.83 6.27
N GLU A 77 2.89 -3.85 5.69
CA GLU A 77 4.16 -4.19 6.38
C GLU A 77 4.57 -3.14 7.42
N GLY A 78 4.11 -1.89 7.26
CA GLY A 78 4.27 -0.79 8.21
C GLY A 78 5.66 -0.13 8.26
N VAL A 79 6.66 -0.68 7.59
CA VAL A 79 8.03 -0.14 7.55
C VAL A 79 8.61 -0.33 6.15
N LEU A 80 9.27 0.69 5.63
CA LEU A 80 10.06 0.60 4.40
C LEU A 80 11.32 -0.22 4.65
N LEU A 81 11.54 -1.27 3.88
CA LEU A 81 12.82 -1.98 3.82
C LEU A 81 13.33 -1.99 2.37
N PRO A 82 14.31 -1.12 2.05
CA PRO A 82 14.74 -0.92 0.69
C PRO A 82 15.24 -2.21 0.03
N TYR A 83 14.72 -2.47 -1.16
CA TYR A 83 15.09 -3.63 -1.99
C TYR A 83 14.85 -5.01 -1.36
N CYS A 84 14.00 -5.10 -0.32
CA CYS A 84 13.59 -6.37 0.26
C CYS A 84 12.81 -7.20 -0.78
N ARG A 85 13.22 -8.45 -0.96
CA ARG A 85 12.58 -9.38 -1.90
C ARG A 85 11.57 -10.32 -1.22
N GLU A 86 11.44 -10.19 0.09
CA GLU A 86 10.54 -11.02 0.89
C GLU A 86 9.35 -10.22 1.35
N LEU A 87 8.19 -10.85 1.36
CA LEU A 87 6.99 -10.26 1.91
C LEU A 87 7.00 -10.44 3.43
N ARG A 88 6.85 -9.34 4.15
CA ARG A 88 6.83 -9.33 5.61
C ARG A 88 5.40 -9.47 6.15
N PRO A 89 5.24 -9.86 7.41
CA PRO A 89 3.93 -9.97 8.04
C PRO A 89 3.12 -8.68 7.93
N PHE A 90 1.82 -8.81 7.65
CA PHE A 90 0.92 -7.69 7.49
C PHE A 90 0.31 -7.24 8.82
N ARG A 91 0.17 -5.92 9.01
CA ARG A 91 -0.63 -5.31 10.07
C ARG A 91 -2.09 -5.25 9.64
N ARG A 92 -3.00 -5.28 10.62
CA ARG A 92 -4.44 -5.38 10.37
C ARG A 92 -5.10 -4.10 9.86
N GLY A 93 -4.47 -2.92 9.99
CA GLY A 93 -5.10 -1.62 9.73
C GLY A 93 -5.79 -1.49 8.39
N ALA A 94 -5.13 -1.88 7.29
CA ALA A 94 -5.70 -1.80 5.95
C ALA A 94 -6.96 -2.68 5.80
N PHE A 95 -6.94 -3.87 6.36
CA PHE A 95 -8.01 -4.86 6.27
C PHE A 95 -9.20 -4.48 7.16
N TYR A 96 -8.92 -3.88 8.33
CA TYR A 96 -9.94 -3.27 9.17
C TYR A 96 -10.66 -2.13 8.44
N LEU A 97 -9.92 -1.22 7.81
CA LEU A 97 -10.50 -0.11 7.06
C LEU A 97 -11.37 -0.60 5.89
N ALA A 98 -10.93 -1.63 5.18
CA ALA A 98 -11.67 -2.22 4.09
C ALA A 98 -12.97 -2.90 4.56
N GLU A 99 -12.89 -3.67 5.64
CA GLU A 99 -14.06 -4.35 6.22
C GLU A 99 -15.07 -3.35 6.78
N GLU A 100 -14.63 -2.34 7.55
CA GLU A 100 -15.49 -1.32 8.13
C GLU A 100 -16.27 -0.53 7.08
N ASN A 101 -15.71 -0.34 5.89
CA ASN A 101 -16.32 0.41 4.81
C ASN A 101 -16.90 -0.49 3.69
N GLN A 102 -16.79 -1.82 3.83
CA GLN A 102 -17.26 -2.81 2.84
C GLN A 102 -16.72 -2.52 1.43
N VAL A 103 -15.42 -2.20 1.34
CA VAL A 103 -14.71 -1.93 0.08
C VAL A 103 -13.65 -2.99 -0.18
N PRO A 104 -13.29 -3.25 -1.45
CA PRO A 104 -12.28 -4.24 -1.76
C PRO A 104 -10.87 -3.76 -1.38
N VAL A 105 -10.01 -4.70 -1.04
CA VAL A 105 -8.57 -4.52 -1.02
C VAL A 105 -8.02 -4.87 -2.39
N LEU A 106 -7.28 -3.95 -3.01
CA LEU A 106 -6.53 -4.18 -4.25
C LEU A 106 -5.08 -4.54 -3.88
N PRO A 107 -4.66 -5.82 -3.97
CA PRO A 107 -3.30 -6.19 -3.70
C PRO A 107 -2.39 -5.75 -4.86
N MET A 108 -1.28 -5.12 -4.54
CA MET A 108 -0.26 -4.72 -5.50
C MET A 108 1.11 -5.20 -5.04
N VAL A 109 1.94 -5.60 -5.97
CA VAL A 109 3.27 -6.15 -5.67
C VAL A 109 4.32 -5.45 -6.51
N ILE A 110 5.32 -4.89 -5.86
CA ILE A 110 6.52 -4.39 -6.51
C ILE A 110 7.58 -5.48 -6.48
N THR A 111 8.04 -5.89 -7.66
CA THR A 111 9.12 -6.85 -7.85
C THR A 111 10.31 -6.20 -8.53
N PHE A 112 11.45 -6.88 -8.50
CA PHE A 112 12.71 -6.41 -9.04
C PHE A 112 13.12 -7.24 -10.24
N HIS A 113 13.55 -6.57 -11.31
CA HIS A 113 14.14 -7.23 -12.47
C HIS A 113 15.46 -6.58 -12.87
N THR A 114 16.34 -7.36 -13.46
CA THR A 114 17.61 -6.89 -13.97
C THR A 114 17.39 -5.91 -15.12
N PRO A 115 18.08 -4.75 -15.17
CA PRO A 115 18.03 -3.86 -16.31
C PRO A 115 18.43 -4.58 -17.60
N THR A 116 17.66 -4.40 -18.67
CA THR A 116 17.91 -4.98 -20.00
C THR A 116 18.15 -3.88 -21.03
N GLY A 117 18.73 -4.25 -22.18
CA GLY A 117 19.02 -3.32 -23.26
C GLY A 117 19.93 -2.18 -22.84
N ILE A 118 19.69 -0.98 -23.36
CA ILE A 118 20.49 0.22 -23.09
C ILE A 118 20.54 0.59 -21.58
N ARG A 119 19.49 0.23 -20.82
CA ARG A 119 19.44 0.48 -19.38
C ARG A 119 20.54 -0.26 -18.62
N ARG A 120 21.03 -1.40 -19.11
CA ARG A 120 22.13 -2.18 -18.52
C ARG A 120 23.44 -1.39 -18.45
N ILE A 121 23.63 -0.45 -19.36
CA ILE A 121 24.88 0.33 -19.47
C ILE A 121 24.99 1.35 -18.34
N TYR A 122 23.89 2.02 -17.96
CA TYR A 122 23.93 3.12 -17.01
C TYR A 122 23.21 2.85 -15.68
N LYS A 123 22.36 1.82 -15.60
CA LYS A 123 21.55 1.53 -14.40
C LYS A 123 22.15 0.36 -13.61
N ARG A 124 22.75 0.67 -12.47
CA ARG A 124 23.35 -0.34 -11.55
C ARG A 124 22.31 -1.00 -10.64
N LYS A 125 21.21 -0.30 -10.31
CA LYS A 125 20.15 -0.80 -9.42
C LYS A 125 19.08 -1.52 -10.24
N PRO A 126 18.40 -2.54 -9.67
CA PRO A 126 17.33 -3.24 -10.36
C PRO A 126 16.19 -2.28 -10.75
N CYS A 127 15.48 -2.63 -11.80
CA CYS A 127 14.25 -1.95 -12.19
C CYS A 127 13.09 -2.46 -11.36
N LEU A 128 12.14 -1.58 -11.07
CA LEU A 128 10.91 -1.93 -10.36
C LEU A 128 9.82 -2.28 -11.38
N ARG A 129 9.01 -3.28 -11.05
CA ARG A 129 7.80 -3.62 -11.79
C ARG A 129 6.65 -3.74 -10.81
N LEU A 130 5.59 -2.98 -11.06
CA LEU A 130 4.35 -3.06 -10.30
C LEU A 130 3.43 -4.11 -10.96
N HIS A 131 2.90 -5.01 -10.14
CA HIS A 131 1.86 -5.96 -10.50
C HIS A 131 0.60 -5.61 -9.73
N ILE A 132 -0.52 -5.48 -10.41
CA ILE A 132 -1.85 -5.28 -9.83
C ILE A 132 -2.55 -6.62 -9.88
N LEU A 133 -3.04 -7.09 -8.74
CA LEU A 133 -3.73 -8.37 -8.61
C LEU A 133 -5.24 -8.16 -8.52
N PRO A 134 -6.05 -9.20 -8.72
CA PRO A 134 -7.49 -9.08 -8.57
C PRO A 134 -7.92 -8.52 -7.21
N PRO A 135 -8.96 -7.68 -7.16
CA PRO A 135 -9.47 -7.14 -5.90
C PRO A 135 -10.07 -8.24 -5.02
N LEU A 136 -9.86 -8.10 -3.70
CA LEU A 136 -10.36 -9.04 -2.70
C LEU A 136 -11.42 -8.32 -1.83
N TRP A 137 -12.61 -8.87 -1.78
CA TRP A 137 -13.71 -8.35 -0.98
C TRP A 137 -13.74 -8.99 0.41
N PRO A 138 -14.18 -8.24 1.46
CA PRO A 138 -14.54 -8.84 2.73
C PRO A 138 -15.62 -9.90 2.53
N ASP A 139 -15.54 -11.02 3.26
CA ASP A 139 -16.56 -12.07 3.21
C ASP A 139 -17.62 -11.80 4.27
N SER A 140 -18.75 -11.23 3.85
CA SER A 140 -19.87 -10.85 4.73
C SER A 140 -20.53 -12.04 5.44
N THR A 141 -20.24 -13.27 5.06
CA THR A 141 -20.75 -14.47 5.75
C THR A 141 -20.03 -14.77 7.05
N LEU A 142 -18.84 -14.19 7.24
CA LEU A 142 -18.02 -14.39 8.42
C LEU A 142 -18.27 -13.32 9.49
N PRO A 143 -18.05 -13.64 10.78
CA PRO A 143 -18.03 -12.62 11.83
C PRO A 143 -16.95 -11.57 11.58
N LYS A 144 -17.17 -10.30 11.94
CA LYS A 144 -16.31 -9.15 11.64
C LYS A 144 -14.80 -9.41 11.87
N ARG A 145 -14.42 -9.98 13.02
CA ARG A 145 -13.01 -10.28 13.32
C ARG A 145 -12.41 -11.33 12.38
N GLN A 146 -13.23 -12.27 11.92
CA GLN A 146 -12.80 -13.31 10.99
C GLN A 146 -12.72 -12.76 9.57
N GLN A 147 -13.62 -11.87 9.15
CA GLN A 147 -13.53 -11.17 7.86
C GLN A 147 -12.19 -10.46 7.70
N ILE A 148 -11.78 -9.69 8.72
CA ILE A 148 -10.51 -8.95 8.71
C ILE A 148 -9.32 -9.90 8.56
N LYS A 149 -9.32 -10.98 9.32
CA LYS A 149 -8.23 -11.97 9.27
C LYS A 149 -8.20 -12.71 7.94
N ASP A 150 -9.34 -13.19 7.47
CA ASP A 150 -9.48 -13.88 6.19
C ASP A 150 -8.99 -12.99 5.03
N LEU A 151 -9.45 -11.75 4.98
CA LEU A 151 -9.04 -10.79 3.97
C LEU A 151 -7.52 -10.53 4.00
N GLN A 152 -6.94 -10.44 5.21
CA GLN A 152 -5.50 -10.29 5.41
C GLN A 152 -4.74 -11.51 4.88
N ASP A 153 -5.19 -12.71 5.23
CA ASP A 153 -4.52 -13.97 4.87
C ASP A 153 -4.61 -14.24 3.36
N ARG A 154 -5.78 -14.00 2.74
CA ARG A 154 -5.97 -14.10 1.27
C ARG A 154 -5.10 -13.08 0.53
N CYS A 155 -5.04 -11.85 1.03
CA CYS A 155 -4.23 -10.81 0.44
C CYS A 155 -2.73 -11.15 0.53
N PHE A 156 -2.27 -11.58 1.70
CA PHE A 156 -0.89 -12.03 1.90
C PHE A 156 -0.53 -13.18 0.97
N SER A 157 -1.37 -14.21 0.91
CA SER A 157 -1.15 -15.39 0.06
C SER A 157 -1.08 -15.05 -1.42
N SER A 158 -1.97 -14.18 -1.89
CA SER A 158 -1.99 -13.70 -3.28
C SER A 158 -0.71 -12.94 -3.63
N MET A 159 -0.28 -12.02 -2.77
CA MET A 159 0.94 -11.23 -2.97
C MET A 159 2.21 -12.10 -2.86
N TYR A 160 2.24 -13.02 -1.90
CA TYR A 160 3.36 -13.96 -1.72
C TYR A 160 3.55 -14.87 -2.94
N LYS A 161 2.45 -15.43 -3.45
CA LYS A 161 2.45 -16.23 -4.68
C LYS A 161 3.07 -15.44 -5.83
N LYS A 162 2.65 -14.18 -6.02
CA LYS A 162 3.16 -13.33 -7.10
C LYS A 162 4.66 -13.03 -6.97
N ILE A 163 5.14 -12.78 -5.76
CA ILE A 163 6.58 -12.56 -5.51
C ILE A 163 7.38 -13.81 -5.84
N THR A 164 6.88 -14.98 -5.46
CA THR A 164 7.57 -16.28 -5.69
C THR A 164 7.64 -16.63 -7.18
N GLU A 165 6.58 -16.35 -7.94
CA GLU A 165 6.54 -16.57 -9.41
C GLU A 165 7.50 -15.65 -10.18
N THR A 166 7.94 -14.56 -9.59
CA THR A 166 8.77 -13.54 -10.28
C THR A 166 10.22 -13.52 -9.81
N ARG A 167 10.62 -14.44 -8.96
CA ARG A 167 12.02 -14.65 -8.54
C ARG A 167 12.80 -15.40 -9.59
#